data_553dfbd8771c13efc10b9bbc379723c4
#
_entry.id   553dfbd8771c13efc10b9bbc379723c4
#
_cell.length_a   1.000
_cell.length_b   1.000
_cell.length_c   1.000
_cell.angle_alpha   90.00
_cell.angle_beta   90.00
_cell.angle_gamma   90.00
#
_symmetry.space_group_name_H-M   'P 1'
#
loop_
_entity.id
_entity.type
_entity.pdbx_description
1 polymer ?
#
loop_
_entity_poly.entity_id
_entity_poly.type
_entity_poly.pdbx_seq_one_letter_code
_entity_poly.pdbx_strand_id
1 'polypeptide(L)'
;TTVENLERLNGISAQELRSGSMLKVPGDAKSATEPVQEERFGQPEPTESDTLTTVEPQVKEVDFLALSSGEPLRVALLLPMTDGDKQNPNYLDFYQGFLLGLEKIKTQYGYSVRVDLFNTRQESDRLRTIVDDADFRAARLIVGPVYEEELPAVIGYAEEYAVPVVSPLADVKNVDSDVLFQMAPPQMRKYAKIEELTQGEHKQVTLIYGEKNDREFEREILAALQGVPYARHNYRYAVKEGDQGLSSLLANGKDNLLIVLSDSGLEVDRILAAIASANTNLVARGKTPP
;
A
#
# COMPACT_ATOMS: atom_id res chain seq x y z
N THR A 1 11.27 -24.06 14.32
CA THR A 1 10.31 -24.75 15.21
C THR A 1 9.66 -25.87 14.42
N THR A 2 9.71 -27.13 14.91
CA THR A 2 9.06 -28.28 14.25
C THR A 2 7.63 -28.43 14.70
N VAL A 3 6.79 -29.10 13.92
CA VAL A 3 5.38 -29.39 14.25
C VAL A 3 5.29 -30.12 15.57
N GLU A 4 6.13 -31.09 15.83
CA GLU A 4 6.21 -31.87 17.08
C GLU A 4 6.47 -30.99 18.31
N ASN A 5 7.31 -29.96 18.17
CA ASN A 5 7.58 -29.02 19.27
C ASN A 5 6.36 -28.10 19.56
N LEU A 6 5.62 -27.74 18.53
CA LEU A 6 4.38 -26.94 18.68
C LEU A 6 3.28 -27.79 19.32
N GLU A 7 3.11 -29.04 18.93
CA GLU A 7 2.15 -29.95 19.51
C GLU A 7 2.41 -30.15 21.01
N ARG A 8 3.68 -30.41 21.38
CA ARG A 8 4.07 -30.57 22.78
C ARG A 8 3.86 -29.33 23.62
N LEU A 9 4.14 -28.13 23.06
CA LEU A 9 4.03 -26.86 23.77
C LEU A 9 2.56 -26.46 24.02
N ASN A 10 1.66 -26.88 23.12
CA ASN A 10 0.26 -26.51 23.15
C ASN A 10 -0.67 -27.64 23.62
N GLY A 11 -0.14 -28.87 23.79
CA GLY A 11 -0.90 -30.04 24.23
C GLY A 11 -1.99 -30.48 23.25
N ILE A 12 -1.82 -30.21 21.96
CA ILE A 12 -2.79 -30.50 20.91
C ILE A 12 -2.10 -31.21 19.75
N SER A 13 -2.81 -32.10 19.06
CA SER A 13 -2.33 -32.71 17.83
C SER A 13 -2.60 -31.83 16.61
N ALA A 14 -1.74 -31.91 15.60
CA ALA A 14 -1.90 -31.17 14.34
C ALA A 14 -3.26 -31.47 13.65
N GLN A 15 -3.81 -32.66 13.89
CA GLN A 15 -5.12 -33.06 13.36
C GLN A 15 -6.31 -32.41 14.09
N GLU A 16 -6.11 -31.86 15.27
CA GLU A 16 -7.13 -31.20 16.10
C GLU A 16 -7.13 -29.68 15.93
N LEU A 17 -6.18 -29.14 15.17
CA LEU A 17 -6.07 -27.72 14.87
C LEU A 17 -7.23 -27.22 14.01
N ARG A 18 -7.96 -26.23 14.52
CA ARG A 18 -9.02 -25.53 13.78
C ARG A 18 -8.53 -24.16 13.34
N SER A 19 -9.06 -23.68 12.22
CA SER A 19 -8.82 -22.31 11.76
C SER A 19 -9.22 -21.30 12.84
N GLY A 20 -8.28 -20.41 13.22
CA GLY A 20 -8.48 -19.43 14.28
C GLY A 20 -7.95 -19.86 15.66
N SER A 21 -7.35 -21.04 15.80
CA SER A 21 -6.71 -21.47 17.07
C SER A 21 -5.44 -20.67 17.33
N MET A 22 -5.29 -20.10 18.51
CA MET A 22 -4.04 -19.45 18.94
C MET A 22 -3.06 -20.49 19.48
N LEU A 23 -1.84 -20.47 18.95
CA LEU A 23 -0.76 -21.37 19.34
C LEU A 23 0.33 -20.61 20.09
N LYS A 24 0.83 -21.17 21.18
CA LYS A 24 2.06 -20.71 21.83
C LYS A 24 3.27 -21.14 21.00
N VAL A 25 4.11 -20.18 20.62
CA VAL A 25 5.35 -20.41 19.89
C VAL A 25 6.53 -20.30 20.86
N PRO A 26 7.55 -21.16 20.81
CA PRO A 26 8.75 -21.00 21.64
C PRO A 26 9.40 -19.66 21.32
N GLY A 27 9.46 -18.76 22.30
CA GLY A 27 10.30 -17.57 22.22
C GLY A 27 11.76 -17.95 22.45
N ASP A 28 12.69 -17.31 21.74
CA ASP A 28 14.12 -17.45 22.01
C ASP A 28 14.40 -16.97 23.45
N ALA A 29 14.68 -17.92 24.32
CA ALA A 29 15.08 -17.66 25.69
C ALA A 29 16.47 -17.00 25.67
N LYS A 30 16.54 -15.69 25.87
CA LYS A 30 17.79 -15.05 26.31
C LYS A 30 18.14 -15.54 27.70
N SER A 31 19.24 -16.26 27.76
CA SER A 31 19.90 -16.78 28.91
C SER A 31 19.99 -15.78 30.06
N ALA A 32 19.40 -16.13 31.19
CA ALA A 32 19.66 -15.48 32.47
C ALA A 32 21.03 -15.99 32.98
N THR A 33 22.00 -15.11 33.18
CA THR A 33 23.22 -15.38 33.96
C THR A 33 23.18 -14.45 35.17
N GLU A 34 23.25 -15.07 36.33
CA GLU A 34 23.34 -14.45 37.65
C GLU A 34 24.67 -13.69 37.86
N PRO A 35 24.79 -12.88 38.94
CA PRO A 35 25.77 -11.80 39.03
C PRO A 35 27.07 -12.22 39.65
N VAL A 36 28.20 -11.66 39.16
CA VAL A 36 29.47 -11.64 39.86
C VAL A 36 29.85 -10.20 40.21
N GLN A 37 30.27 -10.02 41.47
CA GLN A 37 30.60 -8.77 42.15
C GLN A 37 31.87 -8.08 41.62
N GLU A 38 31.79 -6.77 41.64
CA GLU A 38 32.78 -5.71 41.89
C GLU A 38 34.25 -5.88 41.53
N GLU A 39 34.72 -4.92 40.73
CA GLU A 39 35.87 -4.09 41.15
C GLU A 39 35.82 -2.71 40.41
N ARG A 40 35.94 -1.66 41.21
CA ARG A 40 36.00 -0.25 40.84
C ARG A 40 37.29 0.10 40.09
N PHE A 41 37.19 0.88 39.03
CA PHE A 41 38.17 1.91 38.70
C PHE A 41 37.58 2.99 37.76
N GLY A 42 37.62 4.26 38.20
CA GLY A 42 37.86 5.43 37.38
C GLY A 42 36.76 5.90 36.44
N GLN A 43 36.00 6.95 36.84
CA GLN A 43 35.20 7.76 35.92
C GLN A 43 36.08 8.54 34.94
N PRO A 44 35.61 8.69 33.71
CA PRO A 44 35.54 10.03 33.09
C PRO A 44 34.09 10.43 32.76
N GLU A 45 33.89 11.73 32.74
CA GLU A 45 32.61 12.45 32.60
C GLU A 45 31.80 12.08 31.35
N PRO A 46 30.45 12.22 31.40
CA PRO A 46 29.59 11.82 30.30
C PRO A 46 29.58 12.90 29.20
N THR A 47 30.07 12.52 28.03
CA THR A 47 29.74 13.22 26.79
C THR A 47 28.31 12.88 26.44
N GLU A 48 27.47 13.90 26.28
CA GLU A 48 26.09 13.76 25.83
C GLU A 48 26.02 12.97 24.52
N SER A 49 25.55 11.74 24.61
CA SER A 49 25.21 10.93 23.45
C SER A 49 23.71 11.08 23.23
N ASP A 50 23.34 11.75 22.14
CA ASP A 50 21.99 11.81 21.62
C ASP A 50 21.39 10.41 21.54
N THR A 51 20.66 10.03 22.57
CA THR A 51 19.81 8.85 22.55
C THR A 51 18.58 9.19 21.71
N LEU A 52 18.60 8.86 20.43
CA LEU A 52 17.41 8.80 19.62
C LEU A 52 16.46 7.79 20.29
N THR A 53 15.61 8.30 21.15
CA THR A 53 14.48 7.55 21.68
C THR A 53 13.56 7.29 20.51
N THR A 54 13.60 6.08 19.98
CA THR A 54 12.57 5.60 19.05
C THR A 54 11.27 5.56 19.85
N VAL A 55 10.50 6.64 19.75
CA VAL A 55 9.13 6.67 20.25
C VAL A 55 8.34 5.74 19.33
N GLU A 56 8.08 4.53 19.80
CA GLU A 56 7.07 3.70 19.15
C GLU A 56 5.76 4.50 19.17
N PRO A 57 5.09 4.68 18.01
CA PRO A 57 3.82 5.36 17.99
C PRO A 57 2.86 4.57 18.88
N GLN A 58 2.41 5.18 19.96
CA GLN A 58 1.35 4.61 20.78
C GLN A 58 0.09 4.67 19.93
N VAL A 59 -0.30 3.53 19.38
CA VAL A 59 -1.59 3.36 18.70
C VAL A 59 -2.66 3.56 19.78
N LYS A 60 -3.40 4.67 19.71
CA LYS A 60 -4.60 4.84 20.51
C LYS A 60 -5.63 3.85 20.00
N GLU A 61 -6.02 2.90 20.84
CA GLU A 61 -7.16 2.05 20.53
C GLU A 61 -8.44 2.89 20.57
N VAL A 62 -9.11 3.01 19.44
CA VAL A 62 -10.44 3.60 19.35
C VAL A 62 -11.47 2.49 19.65
N ASP A 63 -12.29 2.69 20.65
CA ASP A 63 -13.36 1.75 20.99
C ASP A 63 -14.58 2.01 20.10
N PHE A 64 -14.60 1.34 18.95
CA PHE A 64 -15.71 1.43 18.01
C PHE A 64 -16.96 0.75 18.56
N LEU A 65 -18.13 1.35 18.32
CA LEU A 65 -19.40 0.81 18.74
C LEU A 65 -19.66 -0.57 18.13
N ALA A 66 -19.75 -1.60 18.98
CA ALA A 66 -20.08 -2.94 18.55
C ALA A 66 -21.51 -3.02 18.00
N LEU A 67 -21.73 -3.84 16.96
CA LEU A 67 -23.06 -4.15 16.46
C LEU A 67 -23.79 -5.09 17.41
N SER A 68 -25.07 -4.82 17.64
CA SER A 68 -25.94 -5.74 18.33
C SER A 68 -26.22 -6.99 17.49
N SER A 69 -26.36 -8.15 18.14
CA SER A 69 -26.62 -9.41 17.41
C SER A 69 -27.92 -9.31 16.61
N GLY A 70 -27.84 -9.56 15.30
CA GLY A 70 -28.98 -9.50 14.35
C GLY A 70 -29.30 -8.13 13.80
N GLU A 71 -28.59 -7.07 14.22
CA GLU A 71 -28.72 -5.73 13.65
C GLU A 71 -27.94 -5.63 12.33
N PRO A 72 -28.53 -5.05 11.26
CA PRO A 72 -27.79 -4.85 10.02
C PRO A 72 -26.70 -3.79 10.18
N LEU A 73 -25.51 -4.04 9.64
CA LEU A 73 -24.48 -3.03 9.53
C LEU A 73 -24.96 -1.92 8.59
N ARG A 74 -25.09 -0.71 9.11
CA ARG A 74 -25.42 0.48 8.28
C ARG A 74 -24.14 1.13 7.78
N VAL A 75 -24.02 1.23 6.47
CA VAL A 75 -22.86 1.79 5.77
C VAL A 75 -23.28 3.06 5.03
N ALA A 76 -22.66 4.18 5.35
CA ALA A 76 -22.73 5.40 4.53
C ALA A 76 -21.63 5.31 3.45
N LEU A 77 -22.05 5.25 2.20
CA LEU A 77 -21.15 5.22 1.05
C LEU A 77 -21.12 6.59 0.37
N LEU A 78 -19.96 7.25 0.41
CA LEU A 78 -19.73 8.61 -0.08
C LEU A 78 -18.96 8.55 -1.40
N LEU A 79 -19.64 8.80 -2.52
CA LEU A 79 -19.06 8.79 -3.86
C LEU A 79 -19.46 10.01 -4.67
N PRO A 80 -18.59 10.58 -5.50
CA PRO A 80 -18.94 11.66 -6.43
C PRO A 80 -19.58 11.06 -7.70
N MET A 81 -20.84 10.63 -7.55
CA MET A 81 -21.59 9.94 -8.61
C MET A 81 -21.85 10.81 -9.84
N THR A 82 -21.75 12.13 -9.69
CA THR A 82 -21.96 13.08 -10.79
C THR A 82 -20.86 14.13 -10.82
N ASP A 83 -20.49 14.53 -12.04
CA ASP A 83 -19.66 15.70 -12.33
C ASP A 83 -20.57 16.72 -13.03
N GLY A 84 -21.01 17.75 -12.29
CA GLY A 84 -22.11 18.61 -12.69
C GLY A 84 -23.39 17.80 -12.91
N ASP A 85 -23.98 17.91 -14.12
CA ASP A 85 -25.19 17.17 -14.52
C ASP A 85 -24.88 15.79 -15.14
N LYS A 86 -23.62 15.43 -15.32
CA LYS A 86 -23.22 14.16 -15.95
C LYS A 86 -22.93 13.11 -14.92
N GLN A 87 -23.39 11.90 -15.18
CA GLN A 87 -23.07 10.73 -14.39
C GLN A 87 -21.60 10.34 -14.59
N ASN A 88 -20.91 10.01 -13.49
CA ASN A 88 -19.54 9.53 -13.55
C ASN A 88 -19.52 7.99 -13.63
N PRO A 89 -19.19 7.39 -14.78
CA PRO A 89 -19.25 5.95 -14.97
C PRO A 89 -18.29 5.19 -14.06
N ASN A 90 -17.14 5.74 -13.74
CA ASN A 90 -16.14 5.07 -12.91
C ASN A 90 -16.66 4.82 -11.48
N TYR A 91 -17.41 5.78 -10.91
CA TYR A 91 -17.99 5.61 -9.58
C TYR A 91 -19.27 4.79 -9.61
N LEU A 92 -19.95 4.72 -10.73
CA LEU A 92 -21.04 3.77 -10.93
C LEU A 92 -20.50 2.32 -10.92
N ASP A 93 -19.42 2.07 -11.64
CA ASP A 93 -18.76 0.76 -11.66
C ASP A 93 -18.21 0.39 -10.27
N PHE A 94 -17.60 1.34 -9.56
CA PHE A 94 -17.19 1.15 -8.18
C PHE A 94 -18.35 0.76 -7.27
N TYR A 95 -19.48 1.48 -7.37
CA TYR A 95 -20.67 1.17 -6.59
C TYR A 95 -21.22 -0.22 -6.87
N GLN A 96 -21.29 -0.62 -8.14
CA GLN A 96 -21.71 -1.98 -8.52
C GLN A 96 -20.77 -3.05 -7.97
N GLY A 97 -19.46 -2.84 -8.07
CA GLY A 97 -18.45 -3.71 -7.51
C GLY A 97 -18.55 -3.83 -5.97
N PHE A 98 -18.82 -2.70 -5.30
CA PHE A 98 -19.03 -2.66 -3.87
C PHE A 98 -20.25 -3.51 -3.45
N LEU A 99 -21.39 -3.34 -4.12
CA LEU A 99 -22.60 -4.14 -3.87
C LEU A 99 -22.38 -5.63 -4.12
N LEU A 100 -21.65 -5.98 -5.18
CA LEU A 100 -21.29 -7.38 -5.48
C LEU A 100 -20.40 -7.98 -4.38
N GLY A 101 -19.46 -7.21 -3.85
CA GLY A 101 -18.63 -7.59 -2.70
C GLY A 101 -19.47 -7.85 -1.44
N LEU A 102 -20.45 -7.00 -1.17
CA LEU A 102 -21.36 -7.17 -0.03
C LEU A 102 -22.25 -8.40 -0.17
N GLU A 103 -22.77 -8.70 -1.37
CA GLU A 103 -23.55 -9.90 -1.61
C GLU A 103 -22.73 -11.18 -1.35
N LYS A 104 -21.45 -11.16 -1.71
CA LYS A 104 -20.52 -12.25 -1.40
C LYS A 104 -20.33 -12.41 0.12
N ILE A 105 -20.12 -11.31 0.85
CA ILE A 105 -19.97 -11.31 2.31
C ILE A 105 -21.25 -11.84 2.99
N LYS A 106 -22.40 -11.36 2.56
CA LYS A 106 -23.70 -11.83 3.03
C LYS A 106 -23.88 -13.34 2.83
N THR A 107 -23.54 -13.83 1.65
CA THR A 107 -23.65 -15.27 1.33
C THR A 107 -22.67 -16.11 2.13
N GLN A 108 -21.45 -15.62 2.34
CA GLN A 108 -20.37 -16.36 3.00
C GLN A 108 -20.49 -16.36 4.53
N TYR A 109 -20.91 -15.23 5.11
CA TYR A 109 -20.86 -14.99 6.57
C TYR A 109 -22.23 -14.74 7.19
N GLY A 110 -23.29 -14.59 6.41
CA GLY A 110 -24.63 -14.34 6.91
C GLY A 110 -24.88 -12.93 7.46
N TYR A 111 -23.94 -11.98 7.22
CA TYR A 111 -24.13 -10.61 7.70
C TYR A 111 -25.16 -9.86 6.88
N SER A 112 -26.03 -9.10 7.57
CA SER A 112 -26.94 -8.15 6.92
C SER A 112 -26.30 -6.78 6.87
N VAL A 113 -26.32 -6.16 5.68
CA VAL A 113 -25.73 -4.82 5.46
C VAL A 113 -26.77 -3.95 4.78
N ARG A 114 -26.95 -2.73 5.25
CA ARG A 114 -27.70 -1.67 4.60
C ARG A 114 -26.72 -0.60 4.11
N VAL A 115 -26.80 -0.23 2.84
CA VAL A 115 -25.96 0.80 2.23
C VAL A 115 -26.82 2.02 1.91
N ASP A 116 -26.47 3.15 2.49
CA ASP A 116 -27.05 4.45 2.17
C ASP A 116 -26.02 5.21 1.31
N LEU A 117 -26.32 5.42 0.01
CA LEU A 117 -25.42 6.07 -0.96
C LEU A 117 -25.62 7.58 -0.94
N PHE A 118 -24.56 8.33 -0.72
CA PHE A 118 -24.52 9.78 -0.76
C PHE A 118 -23.65 10.28 -1.91
N ASN A 119 -24.21 11.12 -2.76
CA ASN A 119 -23.46 11.74 -3.84
C ASN A 119 -22.75 13.01 -3.35
N THR A 120 -21.44 12.97 -3.23
CA THR A 120 -20.63 14.10 -2.74
C THR A 120 -20.46 15.19 -3.79
N ARG A 121 -20.58 14.88 -5.07
CA ARG A 121 -20.32 15.77 -6.22
C ARG A 121 -18.94 16.43 -6.21
N GLN A 122 -18.03 15.92 -5.40
CA GLN A 122 -16.73 16.54 -5.14
C GLN A 122 -16.84 17.98 -4.59
N GLU A 123 -17.92 18.24 -3.79
CA GLU A 123 -18.23 19.55 -3.23
C GLU A 123 -18.17 19.47 -1.69
N SER A 124 -17.23 20.18 -1.05
CA SER A 124 -17.07 20.17 0.41
C SER A 124 -18.30 20.69 1.17
N ASP A 125 -19.03 21.66 0.61
CA ASP A 125 -20.25 22.18 1.23
C ASP A 125 -21.38 21.15 1.24
N ARG A 126 -21.43 20.31 0.23
CA ARG A 126 -22.40 19.21 0.18
C ARG A 126 -22.11 18.16 1.25
N LEU A 127 -20.87 17.87 1.53
CA LEU A 127 -20.48 16.94 2.59
C LEU A 127 -20.97 17.42 3.96
N ARG A 128 -20.90 18.71 4.25
CA ARG A 128 -21.44 19.26 5.50
C ARG A 128 -22.94 19.00 5.62
N THR A 129 -23.68 19.10 4.52
CA THR A 129 -25.11 18.77 4.50
C THR A 129 -25.36 17.27 4.68
N ILE A 130 -24.50 16.42 4.10
CA ILE A 130 -24.58 14.97 4.23
C ILE A 130 -24.31 14.53 5.68
N VAL A 131 -23.34 15.11 6.36
CA VAL A 131 -23.01 14.82 7.76
C VAL A 131 -24.19 15.12 8.70
N ASP A 132 -25.05 16.05 8.33
CA ASP A 132 -26.28 16.37 9.08
C ASP A 132 -27.48 15.48 8.74
N ASP A 133 -27.37 14.63 7.72
CA ASP A 133 -28.42 13.70 7.30
C ASP A 133 -28.65 12.59 8.32
N ALA A 134 -29.90 12.24 8.60
CA ALA A 134 -30.28 11.25 9.60
C ALA A 134 -29.80 9.82 9.23
N ASP A 135 -29.80 9.46 7.95
CA ASP A 135 -29.34 8.15 7.50
C ASP A 135 -27.81 8.09 7.54
N PHE A 136 -27.10 9.19 7.27
CA PHE A 136 -25.65 9.27 7.49
C PHE A 136 -25.29 9.08 8.97
N ARG A 137 -25.96 9.78 9.88
CA ARG A 137 -25.74 9.71 11.32
C ARG A 137 -26.08 8.35 11.94
N ALA A 138 -26.92 7.58 11.26
CA ALA A 138 -27.23 6.22 11.69
C ALA A 138 -26.20 5.18 11.18
N ALA A 139 -25.23 5.57 10.37
CA ALA A 139 -24.19 4.68 9.87
C ALA A 139 -23.24 4.24 11.00
N ARG A 140 -22.76 3.01 10.88
CA ARG A 140 -21.75 2.40 11.77
C ARG A 140 -20.40 2.23 11.05
N LEU A 141 -20.39 2.50 9.77
CA LEU A 141 -19.21 2.49 8.91
C LEU A 141 -19.41 3.53 7.83
N ILE A 142 -18.40 4.36 7.62
CA ILE A 142 -18.37 5.32 6.51
C ILE A 142 -17.34 4.82 5.50
N VAL A 143 -17.74 4.70 4.24
CA VAL A 143 -16.84 4.35 3.12
C VAL A 143 -16.78 5.54 2.17
N GLY A 144 -15.59 6.08 1.99
CA GLY A 144 -15.37 7.38 1.36
C GLY A 144 -15.25 8.51 2.41
N PRO A 145 -15.13 9.74 1.95
CA PRO A 145 -15.06 10.17 0.55
C PRO A 145 -13.80 9.65 -0.17
N VAL A 146 -13.78 9.79 -1.49
CA VAL A 146 -12.69 9.24 -2.33
C VAL A 146 -11.55 10.22 -2.58
N TYR A 147 -11.72 11.47 -2.18
CA TYR A 147 -10.70 12.51 -2.28
C TYR A 147 -10.23 12.96 -0.91
N GLU A 148 -8.90 13.16 -0.76
CA GLU A 148 -8.32 13.55 0.53
C GLU A 148 -8.87 14.88 1.05
N GLU A 149 -9.07 15.87 0.17
CA GLU A 149 -9.59 17.18 0.50
C GLU A 149 -11.03 17.18 1.07
N GLU A 150 -11.76 16.11 0.85
CA GLU A 150 -13.11 15.90 1.37
C GLU A 150 -13.11 15.27 2.78
N LEU A 151 -12.04 14.56 3.16
CA LEU A 151 -11.95 13.81 4.42
C LEU A 151 -12.16 14.69 5.67
N PRO A 152 -11.60 15.91 5.78
CA PRO A 152 -11.77 16.72 6.99
C PRO A 152 -13.25 17.01 7.35
N ALA A 153 -14.13 17.07 6.35
CA ALA A 153 -15.55 17.31 6.57
C ALA A 153 -16.25 16.14 7.28
N VAL A 154 -15.71 14.93 7.16
CA VAL A 154 -16.30 13.69 7.70
C VAL A 154 -15.59 13.25 8.97
N ILE A 155 -14.27 13.45 9.05
CA ILE A 155 -13.43 12.97 10.14
C ILE A 155 -13.88 13.57 11.48
N GLY A 156 -14.18 14.87 11.55
CA GLY A 156 -14.63 15.49 12.80
C GLY A 156 -15.86 14.82 13.41
N TYR A 157 -16.84 14.45 12.59
CA TYR A 157 -18.00 13.68 13.03
C TYR A 157 -17.60 12.25 13.44
N ALA A 158 -16.75 11.61 12.64
CA ALA A 158 -16.35 10.24 12.86
C ALA A 158 -15.56 10.06 14.18
N GLU A 159 -14.70 11.01 14.53
CA GLU A 159 -13.98 11.05 15.81
C GLU A 159 -14.91 11.29 17.00
N GLU A 160 -15.88 12.20 16.87
CA GLU A 160 -16.84 12.51 17.93
C GLU A 160 -17.71 11.29 18.29
N TYR A 161 -18.11 10.50 17.29
CA TYR A 161 -19.03 9.37 17.46
C TYR A 161 -18.37 7.99 17.36
N ALA A 162 -17.03 7.94 17.29
CA ALA A 162 -16.26 6.71 17.14
C ALA A 162 -16.75 5.82 15.97
N VAL A 163 -16.96 6.42 14.80
CA VAL A 163 -17.39 5.72 13.58
C VAL A 163 -16.18 5.52 12.67
N PRO A 164 -15.85 4.28 12.28
CA PRO A 164 -14.72 4.04 11.37
C PRO A 164 -14.99 4.63 9.98
N VAL A 165 -13.97 5.27 9.42
CA VAL A 165 -13.96 5.82 8.06
C VAL A 165 -12.97 5.04 7.22
N VAL A 166 -13.42 4.46 6.13
CA VAL A 166 -12.57 3.77 5.16
C VAL A 166 -12.42 4.65 3.93
N SER A 167 -11.21 5.15 3.68
CA SER A 167 -10.86 5.83 2.42
C SER A 167 -10.46 4.80 1.38
N PRO A 168 -11.28 4.54 0.34
CA PRO A 168 -11.05 3.44 -0.58
C PRO A 168 -9.98 3.73 -1.63
N LEU A 169 -9.82 4.99 -2.05
CA LEU A 169 -9.00 5.36 -3.20
C LEU A 169 -7.97 6.47 -2.92
N ALA A 170 -8.22 7.34 -1.93
CA ALA A 170 -7.31 8.44 -1.65
C ALA A 170 -5.96 7.94 -1.12
N ASP A 171 -4.89 8.54 -1.61
CA ASP A 171 -3.56 8.50 -1.00
C ASP A 171 -3.49 9.64 0.02
N VAL A 172 -3.84 9.32 1.28
CA VAL A 172 -3.99 10.30 2.35
C VAL A 172 -2.61 10.69 2.89
N LYS A 173 -2.29 11.97 2.85
CA LYS A 173 -0.99 12.52 3.25
C LYS A 173 -1.09 13.53 4.41
N ASN A 174 -2.20 14.25 4.47
CA ASN A 174 -2.33 15.40 5.37
C ASN A 174 -3.44 15.22 6.42
N VAL A 175 -4.12 14.10 6.43
CA VAL A 175 -5.15 13.77 7.42
C VAL A 175 -4.67 12.62 8.28
N ASP A 176 -4.44 12.90 9.55
CA ASP A 176 -4.06 11.91 10.57
C ASP A 176 -5.21 11.75 11.55
N SER A 177 -5.76 10.55 11.65
CA SER A 177 -6.89 10.25 12.53
C SER A 177 -6.96 8.77 12.86
N ASP A 178 -7.22 8.47 14.14
CA ASP A 178 -7.32 7.09 14.65
C ASP A 178 -8.57 6.34 14.14
N VAL A 179 -9.56 7.07 13.56
CA VAL A 179 -10.76 6.47 12.98
C VAL A 179 -10.65 6.25 11.48
N LEU A 180 -9.56 6.70 10.84
CA LEU A 180 -9.37 6.66 9.40
C LEU A 180 -8.55 5.45 8.96
N PHE A 181 -9.13 4.63 8.10
CA PHE A 181 -8.49 3.46 7.48
C PHE A 181 -8.28 3.71 5.99
N GLN A 182 -7.04 3.90 5.58
CA GLN A 182 -6.69 4.03 4.17
C GLN A 182 -6.53 2.66 3.52
N MET A 183 -7.23 2.40 2.41
CA MET A 183 -7.07 1.17 1.62
C MET A 183 -5.99 1.29 0.56
N ALA A 184 -5.78 2.48 0.00
CA ALA A 184 -4.66 2.71 -0.90
C ALA A 184 -3.33 2.50 -0.16
N PRO A 185 -2.36 1.76 -0.73
CA PRO A 185 -1.05 1.60 -0.09
C PRO A 185 -0.40 2.98 0.13
N PRO A 186 0.21 3.23 1.29
CA PRO A 186 0.97 4.45 1.49
C PRO A 186 2.02 4.62 0.39
N GLN A 187 2.20 5.83 -0.10
CA GLN A 187 3.12 6.14 -1.20
C GLN A 187 4.55 5.64 -0.91
N MET A 188 4.99 5.69 0.35
CA MET A 188 6.27 5.12 0.78
C MET A 188 6.41 3.62 0.48
N ARG A 189 5.31 2.86 0.46
CA ARG A 189 5.32 1.42 0.15
C ARG A 189 5.14 1.12 -1.34
N LYS A 190 4.64 2.07 -2.11
CA LYS A 190 4.40 1.92 -3.55
C LYS A 190 5.66 1.48 -4.30
N TYR A 191 6.81 2.00 -3.90
CA TYR A 191 8.10 1.73 -4.52
C TYR A 191 9.05 0.89 -3.66
N ALA A 192 8.61 0.34 -2.52
CA ALA A 192 9.43 -0.52 -1.66
C ALA A 192 10.04 -1.71 -2.42
N LYS A 193 9.36 -2.22 -3.44
CA LYS A 193 9.88 -3.28 -4.30
C LYS A 193 11.07 -2.84 -5.15
N ILE A 194 11.14 -1.57 -5.53
CA ILE A 194 12.29 -1.02 -6.25
C ILE A 194 13.52 -1.05 -5.36
N GLU A 195 13.38 -0.61 -4.11
CA GLU A 195 14.45 -0.65 -3.12
C GLU A 195 14.96 -2.10 -2.94
N GLU A 196 14.06 -3.07 -2.73
CA GLU A 196 14.40 -4.49 -2.64
C GLU A 196 15.12 -4.99 -3.91
N LEU A 197 14.61 -4.65 -5.10
CA LEU A 197 15.16 -5.10 -6.38
C LEU A 197 16.52 -4.45 -6.70
N THR A 198 16.84 -3.30 -6.11
CA THR A 198 18.13 -2.63 -6.32
C THR A 198 19.22 -3.12 -5.38
N GLN A 199 18.87 -3.85 -4.32
CA GLN A 199 19.84 -4.47 -3.42
C GLN A 199 20.51 -5.66 -4.09
N GLY A 200 21.81 -5.75 -3.99
CA GLY A 200 22.63 -6.87 -4.46
C GLY A 200 23.82 -6.43 -5.30
N GLU A 201 24.84 -7.28 -5.28
CA GLU A 201 26.03 -7.09 -6.10
C GLU A 201 25.71 -7.41 -7.58
N HIS A 202 26.34 -6.70 -8.49
CA HIS A 202 26.23 -6.90 -9.94
C HIS A 202 24.95 -6.43 -10.64
N LYS A 203 24.08 -5.67 -9.98
CA LYS A 203 22.90 -5.09 -10.64
C LYS A 203 23.25 -3.78 -11.36
N GLN A 204 22.68 -3.60 -12.53
CA GLN A 204 22.67 -2.32 -13.23
C GLN A 204 21.25 -1.81 -13.33
N VAL A 205 21.01 -0.65 -12.76
CA VAL A 205 19.73 0.04 -12.86
C VAL A 205 19.75 0.96 -14.06
N THR A 206 18.73 0.88 -14.91
CA THR A 206 18.57 1.77 -16.05
C THR A 206 17.17 2.35 -16.09
N LEU A 207 17.08 3.67 -16.10
CA LEU A 207 15.83 4.39 -16.31
C LEU A 207 15.62 4.58 -17.81
N ILE A 208 14.53 4.06 -18.33
CA ILE A 208 14.13 4.20 -19.73
C ILE A 208 13.08 5.29 -19.83
N TYR A 209 13.44 6.40 -20.46
CA TYR A 209 12.59 7.56 -20.66
C TYR A 209 11.82 7.42 -21.98
N GLY A 210 10.49 7.52 -21.92
CA GLY A 210 9.62 7.66 -23.06
C GLY A 210 9.64 9.09 -23.64
N GLU A 211 8.82 9.34 -24.65
CA GLU A 211 8.63 10.68 -25.21
C GLU A 211 7.83 11.58 -24.27
N LYS A 212 6.94 10.97 -23.48
CA LYS A 212 6.13 11.63 -22.46
C LYS A 212 6.46 11.05 -21.11
N ASN A 213 7.07 11.84 -20.26
CA ASN A 213 7.40 11.46 -18.89
C ASN A 213 6.60 12.31 -17.91
N ASP A 214 6.02 11.67 -16.95
CA ASP A 214 5.50 12.34 -15.76
C ASP A 214 6.68 12.72 -14.85
N ARG A 215 6.84 14.02 -14.58
CA ARG A 215 7.93 14.52 -13.74
C ARG A 215 7.71 14.18 -12.26
N GLU A 216 6.48 14.00 -11.84
CA GLU A 216 6.18 13.61 -10.47
C GLU A 216 6.57 12.15 -10.27
N PHE A 217 6.17 11.27 -11.19
CA PHE A 217 6.57 9.87 -11.18
C PHE A 217 8.09 9.69 -11.23
N GLU A 218 8.79 10.45 -12.12
CA GLU A 218 10.26 10.43 -12.17
C GLU A 218 10.87 10.79 -10.81
N ARG A 219 10.37 11.86 -10.17
CA ARG A 219 10.86 12.29 -8.86
C ARG A 219 10.65 11.24 -7.79
N GLU A 220 9.53 10.57 -7.78
CA GLU A 220 9.23 9.49 -6.84
C GLU A 220 10.16 8.29 -7.03
N ILE A 221 10.41 7.89 -8.28
CA ILE A 221 11.36 6.81 -8.60
C ILE A 221 12.78 7.19 -8.19
N LEU A 222 13.22 8.42 -8.48
CA LEU A 222 14.54 8.88 -8.06
C LEU A 222 14.68 8.92 -6.53
N ALA A 223 13.63 9.28 -5.82
CA ALA A 223 13.60 9.22 -4.36
C ALA A 223 13.70 7.77 -3.84
N ALA A 224 13.00 6.83 -4.47
CA ALA A 224 13.06 5.40 -4.11
C ALA A 224 14.42 4.77 -4.40
N LEU A 225 15.17 5.28 -5.37
CA LEU A 225 16.52 4.80 -5.67
C LEU A 225 17.58 5.25 -4.66
N GLN A 226 17.37 6.32 -3.90
CA GLN A 226 18.18 6.78 -2.76
C GLN A 226 19.71 6.63 -2.93
N GLY A 227 20.24 7.18 -4.04
CA GLY A 227 21.69 7.13 -4.28
C GLY A 227 22.20 5.85 -4.97
N VAL A 228 21.33 4.92 -5.32
CA VAL A 228 21.70 3.80 -6.19
C VAL A 228 22.13 4.35 -7.55
N PRO A 229 23.34 3.99 -8.06
CA PRO A 229 23.79 4.43 -9.37
C PRO A 229 22.88 3.90 -10.48
N TYR A 230 22.48 4.75 -11.39
CA TYR A 230 21.65 4.36 -12.52
C TYR A 230 22.14 4.95 -13.84
N ALA A 231 21.87 4.23 -14.93
CA ALA A 231 22.04 4.73 -16.29
C ALA A 231 20.73 5.33 -16.81
N ARG A 232 20.83 6.23 -17.77
CA ARG A 232 19.67 6.80 -18.48
C ARG A 232 19.65 6.34 -19.92
N HIS A 233 18.50 5.91 -20.39
CA HIS A 233 18.26 5.57 -21.79
C HIS A 233 17.01 6.28 -22.29
N ASN A 234 17.16 7.12 -23.33
CA ASN A 234 16.03 7.78 -23.97
C ASN A 234 15.51 6.89 -25.10
N TYR A 235 14.34 6.33 -24.92
CA TYR A 235 13.67 5.55 -25.95
C TYR A 235 12.96 6.49 -26.93
N ARG A 236 13.29 6.38 -28.21
CA ARG A 236 12.58 7.06 -29.28
C ARG A 236 12.05 6.02 -30.23
N TYR A 237 10.76 6.04 -30.49
CA TYR A 237 10.17 5.16 -31.47
C TYR A 237 10.59 5.60 -32.89
N ALA A 238 11.59 4.92 -33.41
CA ALA A 238 12.00 5.10 -34.80
C ALA A 238 11.77 3.79 -35.58
N VAL A 239 10.92 3.84 -36.58
CA VAL A 239 10.51 2.68 -37.39
C VAL A 239 11.69 1.99 -38.10
N LYS A 240 12.86 2.62 -38.20
CA LYS A 240 14.00 2.14 -39.00
C LYS A 240 15.24 1.73 -38.20
N GLU A 241 15.33 1.96 -36.89
CA GLU A 241 16.59 1.88 -36.15
C GLU A 241 16.75 0.66 -35.26
N GLY A 242 15.94 -0.35 -35.37
CA GLY A 242 16.09 -1.60 -34.60
C GLY A 242 15.96 -1.43 -33.06
N ASP A 243 16.89 -2.01 -32.33
CA ASP A 243 16.83 -2.09 -30.86
C ASP A 243 17.27 -0.80 -30.14
N GLN A 244 17.57 0.27 -30.88
CA GLN A 244 17.95 1.58 -30.31
C GLN A 244 19.04 1.55 -29.23
N GLY A 245 19.98 0.63 -29.34
CA GLY A 245 21.03 0.44 -28.34
C GLY A 245 20.66 -0.42 -27.13
N LEU A 246 19.44 -0.94 -27.06
CA LEU A 246 19.00 -1.82 -25.98
C LEU A 246 19.84 -3.09 -25.90
N SER A 247 20.23 -3.69 -27.05
CA SER A 247 21.14 -4.84 -27.06
C SER A 247 22.50 -4.53 -26.44
N SER A 248 23.04 -3.33 -26.65
CA SER A 248 24.29 -2.93 -26.03
C SER A 248 24.14 -2.69 -24.52
N LEU A 249 23.02 -2.15 -24.11
CA LEU A 249 22.68 -1.89 -22.73
C LEU A 249 22.48 -3.22 -21.95
N LEU A 250 21.85 -4.21 -22.55
CA LEU A 250 21.59 -5.51 -21.93
C LEU A 250 22.81 -6.46 -21.97
N ALA A 251 23.75 -6.24 -22.89
CA ALA A 251 24.91 -7.11 -23.11
C ALA A 251 26.10 -6.84 -22.16
N ASN A 252 25.84 -6.38 -20.94
CA ASN A 252 26.88 -5.96 -19.99
C ASN A 252 27.32 -7.06 -19.00
N GLY A 253 26.70 -8.24 -19.04
CA GLY A 253 26.98 -9.35 -18.12
C GLY A 253 26.52 -9.14 -16.67
N LYS A 254 25.63 -8.18 -16.45
CA LYS A 254 25.05 -7.88 -15.15
C LYS A 254 23.55 -8.16 -15.15
N ASP A 255 22.98 -8.38 -13.99
CA ASP A 255 21.55 -8.32 -13.79
C ASP A 255 21.04 -6.91 -14.07
N ASN A 256 20.14 -6.75 -15.03
CA ASN A 256 19.62 -5.45 -15.42
C ASN A 256 18.22 -5.25 -14.82
N LEU A 257 18.06 -4.19 -14.03
CA LEU A 257 16.78 -3.66 -13.62
C LEU A 257 16.42 -2.49 -14.52
N LEU A 258 15.40 -2.67 -15.35
CA LEU A 258 14.90 -1.63 -16.26
C LEU A 258 13.64 -1.01 -15.67
N ILE A 259 13.67 0.29 -15.45
CA ILE A 259 12.51 1.05 -14.96
C ILE A 259 12.05 1.97 -16.08
N VAL A 260 10.85 1.71 -16.59
CA VAL A 260 10.26 2.48 -17.71
C VAL A 260 9.49 3.66 -17.13
N LEU A 261 9.94 4.86 -17.50
CA LEU A 261 9.30 6.12 -17.13
C LEU A 261 8.46 6.63 -18.32
N SER A 262 7.19 6.28 -18.31
CA SER A 262 6.21 6.76 -19.28
C SER A 262 4.81 6.68 -18.68
N ASP A 263 4.00 7.69 -18.93
CA ASP A 263 2.58 7.76 -18.58
C ASP A 263 1.66 7.18 -19.67
N SER A 264 2.24 6.77 -20.80
CA SER A 264 1.52 6.22 -21.94
C SER A 264 1.61 4.70 -21.98
N GLY A 265 0.50 3.99 -21.74
CA GLY A 265 0.44 2.52 -21.84
C GLY A 265 0.89 2.00 -23.19
N LEU A 266 0.53 2.67 -24.28
CA LEU A 266 0.96 2.30 -25.63
C LEU A 266 2.49 2.42 -25.82
N GLU A 267 3.10 3.42 -25.21
CA GLU A 267 4.55 3.60 -25.25
C GLU A 267 5.26 2.54 -24.41
N VAL A 268 4.74 2.24 -23.22
CA VAL A 268 5.24 1.15 -22.36
C VAL A 268 5.22 -0.18 -23.10
N ASP A 269 4.12 -0.53 -23.77
CA ASP A 269 4.02 -1.77 -24.56
C ASP A 269 5.08 -1.83 -25.67
N ARG A 270 5.33 -0.71 -26.34
CA ARG A 270 6.37 -0.62 -27.40
C ARG A 270 7.76 -0.79 -26.82
N ILE A 271 8.05 -0.17 -25.69
CA ILE A 271 9.34 -0.31 -25.00
C ILE A 271 9.56 -1.75 -24.56
N LEU A 272 8.57 -2.37 -23.96
CA LEU A 272 8.64 -3.78 -23.51
C LEU A 272 8.86 -4.72 -24.72
N ALA A 273 8.16 -4.51 -25.82
CA ALA A 273 8.36 -5.28 -27.05
C ALA A 273 9.77 -5.11 -27.62
N ALA A 274 10.33 -3.89 -27.58
CA ALA A 274 11.69 -3.62 -28.03
C ALA A 274 12.74 -4.29 -27.12
N ILE A 275 12.55 -4.26 -25.81
CA ILE A 275 13.41 -4.97 -24.84
C ILE A 275 13.37 -6.48 -25.10
N ALA A 276 12.18 -7.06 -25.26
CA ALA A 276 12.02 -8.49 -25.55
C ALA A 276 12.72 -8.88 -26.87
N SER A 277 12.59 -8.05 -27.90
CA SER A 277 13.27 -8.25 -29.19
C SER A 277 14.80 -8.16 -29.07
N ALA A 278 15.31 -7.18 -28.33
CA ALA A 278 16.74 -7.02 -28.07
C ALA A 278 17.30 -8.25 -27.31
N ASN A 279 16.58 -8.73 -26.32
CA ASN A 279 16.94 -9.92 -25.55
C ASN A 279 16.99 -11.18 -26.44
N THR A 280 15.96 -11.38 -27.28
CA THR A 280 15.92 -12.49 -28.23
C THR A 280 17.09 -12.45 -29.20
N ASN A 281 17.46 -11.28 -29.69
CA ASN A 281 18.59 -11.07 -30.57
C ASN A 281 19.96 -11.39 -29.91
N LEU A 282 20.09 -11.08 -28.60
CA LEU A 282 21.28 -11.42 -27.82
C LEU A 282 21.43 -12.94 -27.68
N VAL A 283 20.34 -13.64 -27.34
CA VAL A 283 20.30 -15.11 -27.23
C VAL A 283 20.68 -15.75 -28.57
N ALA A 284 20.11 -15.27 -29.67
CA ALA A 284 20.40 -15.78 -31.01
C ALA A 284 21.87 -15.59 -31.40
N ARG A 285 22.56 -14.60 -30.85
CA ARG A 285 24.00 -14.35 -31.06
C ARG A 285 24.90 -15.11 -30.06
N GLY A 286 24.34 -16.03 -29.27
CA GLY A 286 25.07 -16.81 -28.26
C GLY A 286 25.55 -16.00 -27.07
N LYS A 287 24.96 -14.83 -26.82
CA LYS A 287 25.19 -14.05 -25.61
C LYS A 287 24.15 -14.47 -24.57
N THR A 288 24.61 -14.73 -23.36
CA THR A 288 23.71 -15.01 -22.24
C THR A 288 22.93 -13.74 -21.93
N PRO A 289 21.58 -13.74 -21.97
CA PRO A 289 20.83 -12.62 -21.46
C PRO A 289 21.09 -12.45 -19.97
N PRO A 290 21.04 -11.25 -19.45
CA PRO A 290 21.17 -10.99 -18.03
C PRO A 290 19.98 -11.59 -17.25
#